data_a9390aa119a642ba159d954fb96e34e6
#
_entry.id   a9390aa119a642ba159d954fb96e34e6
#
_cell.length_a   1.000
_cell.length_b   1.000
_cell.length_c   1.000
_cell.angle_alpha   90.00
_cell.angle_beta   90.00
_cell.angle_gamma   90.00
#
_symmetry.space_group_name_H-M   'P 1'
#
loop_
_entity.id
_entity.type
_entity.pdbx_description
1 polymer ?
#
loop_
_entity_poly.entity_id
_entity_poly.type
_entity_poly.pdbx_seq_one_letter_code
_entity_poly.pdbx_strand_id
1 'polypeptide(L)'
;MICECRDPTKNLTYHTEGDHQFMSVTISDIKGLQPELRTKLESEGIRNTTQFLEHTQTQKQRAELAHKVGATPVAIKELANRADLMRLNGVGGYFSHLLEDAGVNSCRELQHRVPEKLHKTLEAMSTDKKIGQRAPTLVQTTEWITESKKLAATSPE
;
A
#
# COMPACT_ATOMS: atom_id res chain seq x y z
N MET A 1 29.80 29.96 -8.57
CA MET A 1 29.81 29.05 -7.42
C MET A 1 28.33 28.75 -7.03
N ILE A 2 27.88 27.60 -7.44
CA ILE A 2 26.50 27.18 -7.13
C ILE A 2 26.59 26.37 -5.85
N CYS A 3 26.10 26.94 -4.75
CA CYS A 3 25.85 26.18 -3.54
C CYS A 3 24.65 25.30 -3.79
N GLU A 4 24.86 24.03 -4.14
CA GLU A 4 23.84 23.03 -4.04
C GLU A 4 23.53 22.80 -2.57
N CYS A 5 22.53 23.53 -2.07
CA CYS A 5 21.88 23.14 -0.83
C CYS A 5 21.13 21.85 -1.13
N ARG A 6 21.77 20.71 -0.91
CA ARG A 6 21.07 19.45 -0.86
C ARG A 6 20.11 19.51 0.32
N ASP A 7 18.85 19.69 0.00
CA ASP A 7 17.77 19.53 0.97
C ASP A 7 17.72 18.05 1.37
N PRO A 8 18.07 17.68 2.61
CA PRO A 8 18.07 16.28 3.03
C PRO A 8 16.69 15.65 3.09
N THR A 9 15.65 16.45 2.90
CA THR A 9 14.26 15.96 2.90
C THR A 9 13.78 15.51 1.52
N LYS A 10 14.57 15.72 0.47
CA LYS A 10 14.24 15.31 -0.90
C LYS A 10 15.05 14.09 -1.33
N ASN A 11 14.96 13.03 -0.56
CA ASN A 11 15.40 11.72 -1.05
C ASN A 11 14.29 11.08 -1.88
N LEU A 12 13.77 11.87 -2.81
CA LEU A 12 12.99 11.35 -3.93
C LEU A 12 13.98 10.89 -4.98
N THR A 13 14.43 9.67 -4.85
CA THR A 13 15.10 9.01 -5.96
C THR A 13 14.07 8.74 -7.04
N TYR A 14 13.93 9.70 -7.94
CA TYR A 14 13.23 9.48 -9.19
C TYR A 14 14.05 8.50 -10.01
N HIS A 15 13.68 7.25 -9.98
CA HIS A 15 14.11 6.31 -10.98
C HIS A 15 13.32 6.60 -12.25
N THR A 16 13.90 7.42 -13.12
CA THR A 16 13.39 7.70 -14.46
C THR A 16 13.74 6.57 -15.40
N GLU A 17 13.20 5.39 -15.18
CA GLU A 17 13.26 4.34 -16.18
C GLU A 17 11.90 3.73 -16.37
N GLY A 18 11.23 4.14 -17.45
CA GLY A 18 10.01 3.52 -18.00
C GLY A 18 8.73 3.88 -17.25
N ASP A 19 7.98 4.71 -17.81
CA ASP A 19 6.55 5.01 -17.89
C ASP A 19 5.59 4.51 -16.79
N HIS A 20 6.06 3.98 -15.69
CA HIS A 20 5.25 3.62 -14.53
C HIS A 20 5.82 4.25 -13.28
N GLN A 21 5.42 5.50 -13.02
CA GLN A 21 5.65 6.12 -11.73
C GLN A 21 4.83 5.38 -10.66
N PHE A 22 5.38 4.29 -10.16
CA PHE A 22 4.89 3.72 -8.92
C PHE A 22 5.24 4.70 -7.81
N MET A 23 4.23 5.28 -7.18
CA MET A 23 4.45 6.09 -5.99
C MET A 23 4.91 5.16 -4.87
N SER A 24 6.21 5.14 -4.66
CA SER A 24 6.80 4.42 -3.55
C SER A 24 6.58 5.22 -2.26
N VAL A 25 5.81 4.65 -1.36
CA VAL A 25 5.49 5.27 -0.07
C VAL A 25 6.35 4.62 1.00
N THR A 26 6.72 5.36 2.04
CA THR A 26 7.49 4.81 3.15
C THR A 26 6.68 3.74 3.88
N ILE A 27 7.34 2.71 4.39
CA ILE A 27 6.65 1.66 5.16
C ILE A 27 5.98 2.19 6.42
N SER A 28 6.44 3.31 6.96
CA SER A 28 5.82 3.95 8.13
C SER A 28 4.38 4.37 7.91
N ASP A 29 3.97 4.57 6.66
CA ASP A 29 2.61 4.96 6.31
C ASP A 29 1.64 3.77 6.22
N ILE A 30 2.17 2.54 6.27
CA ILE A 30 1.33 1.34 6.31
C ILE A 30 0.64 1.27 7.67
N LYS A 31 -0.69 1.38 7.66
CA LYS A 31 -1.47 1.35 8.89
C LYS A 31 -1.36 -0.01 9.57
N GLY A 32 -1.12 0.02 10.87
CA GLY A 32 -0.95 -1.20 11.68
C GLY A 32 0.47 -1.71 11.77
N LEU A 33 1.43 -1.07 11.11
CA LEU A 33 2.85 -1.40 11.25
C LEU A 33 3.36 -0.90 12.61
N GLN A 34 3.73 -1.83 13.47
CA GLN A 34 4.28 -1.51 14.78
C GLN A 34 5.69 -0.93 14.66
N PRO A 35 6.08 0.04 15.54
CA PRO A 35 7.40 0.68 15.50
C PRO A 35 8.57 -0.31 15.57
N GLU A 36 8.47 -1.35 16.39
CA GLU A 36 9.51 -2.37 16.52
C GLU A 36 9.68 -3.17 15.23
N LEU A 37 8.55 -3.53 14.60
CA LEU A 37 8.57 -4.25 13.34
C LEU A 37 9.13 -3.38 12.21
N ARG A 38 8.76 -2.10 12.21
CA ARG A 38 9.31 -1.12 11.26
C ARG A 38 10.83 -1.05 11.35
N THR A 39 11.36 -0.89 12.55
CA THR A 39 12.82 -0.83 12.77
C THR A 39 13.52 -2.08 12.26
N LYS A 40 12.94 -3.25 12.48
CA LYS A 40 13.50 -4.53 12.01
C LYS A 40 13.46 -4.63 10.48
N LEU A 41 12.37 -4.20 9.85
CA LEU A 41 12.26 -4.14 8.39
C LEU A 41 13.29 -3.18 7.79
N GLU A 42 13.44 -2.01 8.38
CA GLU A 42 14.44 -1.03 7.95
C GLU A 42 15.89 -1.57 8.08
N SER A 43 16.16 -2.36 9.10
CA SER A 43 17.47 -3.02 9.27
C SER A 43 17.71 -4.10 8.22
N GLU A 44 16.67 -4.69 7.65
CA GLU A 44 16.75 -5.62 6.51
C GLU A 44 16.80 -4.90 5.16
N GLY A 45 16.89 -3.57 5.15
CA GLY A 45 16.94 -2.76 3.92
C GLY A 45 15.58 -2.46 3.31
N ILE A 46 14.49 -2.74 4.02
CA ILE A 46 13.11 -2.51 3.56
C ILE A 46 12.61 -1.20 4.16
N ARG A 47 12.53 -0.16 3.34
CA ARG A 47 12.16 1.20 3.78
C ARG A 47 10.92 1.75 3.13
N ASN A 48 10.50 1.16 2.02
CA ASN A 48 9.32 1.61 1.28
C ASN A 48 8.45 0.43 0.86
N THR A 49 7.24 0.74 0.41
CA THR A 49 6.25 -0.27 0.03
C THR A 49 6.69 -1.11 -1.16
N THR A 50 7.44 -0.53 -2.10
CA THR A 50 7.96 -1.28 -3.26
C THR A 50 8.94 -2.37 -2.82
N GLN A 51 9.91 -2.01 -1.98
CA GLN A 51 10.87 -2.97 -1.41
C GLN A 51 10.17 -4.04 -0.59
N PHE A 52 9.17 -3.64 0.20
CA PHE A 52 8.39 -4.57 1.01
C PHE A 52 7.64 -5.59 0.13
N LEU A 53 7.01 -5.13 -0.95
CA LEU A 53 6.31 -6.02 -1.88
C LEU A 53 7.26 -6.97 -2.61
N GLU A 54 8.46 -6.54 -2.95
CA GLU A 54 9.49 -7.40 -3.56
C GLU A 54 9.86 -8.59 -2.66
N HIS A 55 9.84 -8.38 -1.35
CA HIS A 55 10.16 -9.42 -0.36
C HIS A 55 8.94 -10.22 0.13
N THR A 56 7.75 -9.96 -0.39
CA THR A 56 6.50 -10.57 0.09
C THR A 56 5.63 -11.15 -1.03
N GLN A 57 6.19 -11.34 -2.23
CA GLN A 57 5.45 -11.82 -3.40
C GLN A 57 4.91 -13.23 -3.23
N THR A 58 5.68 -14.12 -2.64
CA THR A 58 5.31 -15.52 -2.45
C THR A 58 5.12 -15.85 -0.97
N GLN A 59 4.38 -16.91 -0.72
CA GLN A 59 4.19 -17.42 0.63
C GLN A 59 5.53 -17.74 1.31
N LYS A 60 6.47 -18.31 0.56
CA LYS A 60 7.81 -18.62 1.05
C LYS A 60 8.56 -17.36 1.48
N GLN A 61 8.56 -16.32 0.64
CA GLN A 61 9.19 -15.05 0.98
C GLN A 61 8.59 -14.41 2.23
N ARG A 62 7.28 -14.46 2.37
CA ARG A 62 6.59 -13.92 3.56
C ARG A 62 6.98 -14.69 4.82
N ALA A 63 7.10 -16.02 4.74
CA ALA A 63 7.52 -16.85 5.86
C ALA A 63 8.98 -16.56 6.25
N GLU A 64 9.87 -16.43 5.28
CA GLU A 64 11.29 -16.08 5.51
C GLU A 64 11.45 -14.72 6.16
N LEU A 65 10.74 -13.71 5.63
CA LEU A 65 10.77 -12.36 6.19
C LEU A 65 10.21 -12.32 7.61
N ALA A 66 9.08 -12.98 7.83
CA ALA A 66 8.45 -13.07 9.15
C ALA A 66 9.42 -13.66 10.18
N HIS A 67 10.14 -14.71 9.81
CA HIS A 67 11.16 -15.30 10.69
C HIS A 67 12.29 -14.31 11.02
N LYS A 68 12.81 -13.60 10.01
CA LYS A 68 13.88 -12.60 10.19
C LYS A 68 13.50 -11.45 11.11
N VAL A 69 12.27 -10.97 11.02
CA VAL A 69 11.81 -9.81 11.78
C VAL A 69 11.01 -10.15 13.04
N GLY A 70 10.85 -11.44 13.34
CA GLY A 70 10.13 -11.89 14.54
C GLY A 70 8.63 -11.64 14.48
N ALA A 71 8.04 -11.69 13.28
CA ALA A 71 6.60 -11.55 13.05
C ALA A 71 5.99 -12.87 12.58
N THR A 72 4.67 -12.92 12.47
CA THR A 72 3.97 -14.08 11.87
C THR A 72 3.81 -13.89 10.36
N PRO A 73 3.79 -14.98 9.57
CA PRO A 73 3.51 -14.87 8.14
C PRO A 73 2.16 -14.20 7.83
N VAL A 74 1.16 -14.39 8.69
CA VAL A 74 -0.17 -13.77 8.56
C VAL A 74 -0.06 -12.25 8.70
N ALA A 75 0.66 -11.76 9.71
CA ALA A 75 0.88 -10.33 9.90
C ALA A 75 1.62 -9.70 8.71
N ILE A 76 2.63 -10.37 8.19
CA ILE A 76 3.36 -9.92 7.00
C ILE A 76 2.42 -9.87 5.78
N LYS A 77 1.55 -10.85 5.62
CA LYS A 77 0.58 -10.88 4.51
C LYS A 77 -0.41 -9.71 4.59
N GLU A 78 -0.93 -9.42 5.76
CA GLU A 78 -1.84 -8.27 5.97
C GLU A 78 -1.17 -6.95 5.61
N LEU A 79 0.07 -6.76 6.04
CA LEU A 79 0.85 -5.57 5.69
C LEU A 79 1.15 -5.51 4.18
N ALA A 80 1.45 -6.64 3.56
CA ALA A 80 1.68 -6.72 2.12
C ALA A 80 0.42 -6.38 1.32
N ASN A 81 -0.75 -6.81 1.76
CA ASN A 81 -2.03 -6.45 1.15
C ASN A 81 -2.25 -4.94 1.19
N ARG A 82 -2.02 -4.32 2.33
CA ARG A 82 -2.14 -2.85 2.47
C ARG A 82 -1.12 -2.13 1.59
N ALA A 83 0.12 -2.60 1.57
CA ALA A 83 1.16 -2.04 0.70
C ALA A 83 0.80 -2.16 -0.78
N ASP A 84 0.18 -3.26 -1.19
CA ASP A 84 -0.28 -3.46 -2.56
C ASP A 84 -1.37 -2.44 -2.95
N LEU A 85 -2.35 -2.21 -2.08
CA LEU A 85 -3.38 -1.21 -2.29
C LEU A 85 -2.81 0.22 -2.29
N MET A 86 -1.78 0.48 -1.50
CA MET A 86 -1.13 1.79 -1.43
C MET A 86 -0.34 2.15 -2.70
N ARG A 87 -0.15 1.23 -3.62
CA ARG A 87 0.40 1.51 -4.96
C ARG A 87 -0.56 2.32 -5.83
N LEU A 88 -1.84 2.29 -5.51
CA LEU A 88 -2.86 3.07 -6.21
C LEU A 88 -2.69 4.55 -5.90
N ASN A 89 -2.84 5.39 -6.90
CA ASN A 89 -2.74 6.83 -6.74
C ASN A 89 -3.87 7.35 -5.82
N GLY A 90 -3.50 8.03 -4.76
CA GLY A 90 -4.44 8.59 -3.79
C GLY A 90 -4.90 7.61 -2.70
N VAL A 91 -4.42 6.37 -2.70
CA VAL A 91 -4.68 5.41 -1.63
C VAL A 91 -3.54 5.46 -0.62
N GLY A 92 -3.79 6.12 0.51
CA GLY A 92 -2.89 6.13 1.66
C GLY A 92 -3.27 5.08 2.70
N GLY A 93 -2.71 5.21 3.91
CA GLY A 93 -2.97 4.27 5.00
C GLY A 93 -4.45 4.14 5.39
N TYR A 94 -5.19 5.24 5.37
CA TYR A 94 -6.62 5.23 5.69
C TYR A 94 -7.46 4.50 4.63
N PHE A 95 -7.29 4.85 3.36
CA PHE A 95 -8.07 4.23 2.29
C PHE A 95 -7.71 2.76 2.06
N SER A 96 -6.45 2.38 2.22
CA SER A 96 -6.06 0.97 2.14
C SER A 96 -6.73 0.14 3.24
N HIS A 97 -6.81 0.67 4.44
CA HIS A 97 -7.51 0.01 5.55
C HIS A 97 -9.03 -0.03 5.33
N LEU A 98 -9.62 1.06 4.81
CA LEU A 98 -11.04 1.11 4.49
C LEU A 98 -11.41 0.08 3.41
N LEU A 99 -10.59 -0.05 2.38
CA LEU A 99 -10.78 -1.06 1.34
C LEU A 99 -10.68 -2.48 1.91
N GLU A 100 -9.71 -2.73 2.78
CA GLU A 100 -9.56 -4.01 3.47
C GLU A 100 -10.80 -4.35 4.31
N ASP A 101 -11.33 -3.40 5.05
CA ASP A 101 -12.57 -3.57 5.83
C ASP A 101 -13.78 -3.85 4.92
N ALA A 102 -13.77 -3.35 3.69
CA ALA A 102 -14.80 -3.64 2.69
C ALA A 102 -14.61 -4.98 1.97
N GLY A 103 -13.59 -5.75 2.36
CA GLY A 103 -13.30 -7.06 1.79
C GLY A 103 -12.38 -7.01 0.56
N VAL A 104 -11.73 -5.87 0.30
CA VAL A 104 -10.78 -5.71 -0.80
C VAL A 104 -9.35 -5.70 -0.26
N ASN A 105 -8.61 -6.78 -0.44
CA ASN A 105 -7.30 -6.97 0.16
C ASN A 105 -6.13 -6.69 -0.79
N SER A 106 -6.38 -6.63 -2.09
CA SER A 106 -5.30 -6.46 -3.08
C SER A 106 -5.82 -5.78 -4.35
N CYS A 107 -4.90 -5.30 -5.17
CA CYS A 107 -5.24 -4.80 -6.51
C CYS A 107 -5.88 -5.89 -7.37
N ARG A 108 -5.47 -7.15 -7.18
CA ARG A 108 -6.04 -8.30 -7.89
C ARG A 108 -7.52 -8.48 -7.58
N GLU A 109 -7.95 -8.28 -6.35
CA GLU A 109 -9.36 -8.33 -5.97
C GLU A 109 -10.12 -7.08 -6.40
N LEU A 110 -9.48 -5.91 -6.27
CA LEU A 110 -10.09 -4.63 -6.61
C LEU A 110 -10.50 -4.55 -8.07
N GLN A 111 -9.70 -5.10 -8.99
CA GLN A 111 -10.00 -5.06 -10.43
C GLN A 111 -11.35 -5.69 -10.81
N HIS A 112 -11.88 -6.58 -9.98
CA HIS A 112 -13.14 -7.28 -10.22
C HIS A 112 -14.34 -6.61 -9.58
N ARG A 113 -14.15 -5.51 -8.86
CA ARG A 113 -15.23 -4.81 -8.18
C ARG A 113 -15.99 -3.88 -9.13
N VAL A 114 -17.29 -3.72 -8.87
CA VAL A 114 -18.14 -2.77 -9.57
C VAL A 114 -18.03 -1.41 -8.87
N PRO A 115 -17.63 -0.33 -9.58
CA PRO A 115 -17.35 0.96 -8.96
C PRO A 115 -18.50 1.51 -8.09
N GLU A 116 -19.72 1.47 -8.59
CA GLU A 116 -20.89 2.00 -7.88
C GLU A 116 -21.19 1.23 -6.59
N LYS A 117 -21.07 -0.09 -6.64
CA LYS A 117 -21.30 -0.95 -5.46
C LYS A 117 -20.22 -0.75 -4.41
N LEU A 118 -18.98 -0.72 -4.82
CA LEU A 118 -17.86 -0.50 -3.93
C LEU A 118 -17.93 0.89 -3.30
N HIS A 119 -18.22 1.92 -4.09
CA HIS A 119 -18.37 3.29 -3.59
C HIS A 119 -19.43 3.38 -2.50
N LYS A 120 -20.61 2.79 -2.71
CA LYS A 120 -21.69 2.77 -1.69
C LYS A 120 -21.23 2.10 -0.40
N THR A 121 -20.52 0.98 -0.51
CA THR A 121 -19.99 0.27 0.65
C THR A 121 -19.00 1.14 1.42
N LEU A 122 -18.05 1.76 0.72
CA LEU A 122 -17.04 2.62 1.34
C LEU A 122 -17.66 3.87 1.98
N GLU A 123 -18.64 4.46 1.33
CA GLU A 123 -19.37 5.62 1.86
C GLU A 123 -20.10 5.27 3.16
N ALA A 124 -20.84 4.16 3.17
CA ALA A 124 -21.55 3.69 4.36
C ALA A 124 -20.59 3.40 5.53
N MET A 125 -19.47 2.75 5.24
CA MET A 125 -18.46 2.43 6.26
C MET A 125 -17.77 3.67 6.82
N SER A 126 -17.52 4.67 5.99
CA SER A 126 -16.91 5.93 6.41
C SER A 126 -17.82 6.72 7.33
N THR A 127 -19.13 6.69 7.08
CA THR A 127 -20.14 7.36 7.91
C THR A 127 -20.24 6.71 9.30
N ASP A 128 -20.21 5.39 9.36
CA ASP A 128 -20.34 4.64 10.62
C ASP A 128 -19.15 4.82 11.56
N LYS A 129 -17.97 5.04 11.04
CA LYS A 129 -16.74 5.06 11.85
C LYS A 129 -16.46 6.39 12.55
N LYS A 130 -17.25 7.43 12.37
CA LYS A 130 -17.09 8.77 13.02
C LYS A 130 -15.67 9.32 13.00
N ILE A 131 -14.84 8.82 12.12
CA ILE A 131 -13.45 9.23 11.98
C ILE A 131 -13.45 10.37 10.96
N GLY A 132 -13.51 11.60 11.33
CA GLY A 132 -13.57 12.81 10.52
C GLY A 132 -12.86 12.80 9.14
N GLN A 133 -12.74 11.66 8.53
CA GLN A 133 -12.14 11.47 7.22
C GLN A 133 -13.23 11.19 6.17
N ARG A 134 -13.05 11.85 5.07
CA ARG A 134 -13.97 11.83 3.95
C ARG A 134 -13.99 10.48 3.24
N ALA A 135 -15.17 9.99 2.90
CA ALA A 135 -15.32 8.87 2.00
C ALA A 135 -14.70 9.20 0.62
N PRO A 136 -14.14 8.21 -0.08
CA PRO A 136 -13.68 8.42 -1.44
C PRO A 136 -14.86 8.74 -2.36
N THR A 137 -14.63 9.53 -3.38
CA THR A 137 -15.66 9.83 -4.40
C THR A 137 -15.83 8.65 -5.35
N LEU A 138 -16.95 8.63 -6.07
CA LEU A 138 -17.17 7.63 -7.12
C LEU A 138 -16.09 7.69 -8.21
N VAL A 139 -15.64 8.89 -8.56
CA VAL A 139 -14.56 9.09 -9.53
C VAL A 139 -13.26 8.44 -9.04
N GLN A 140 -12.87 8.70 -7.80
CA GLN A 140 -11.69 8.08 -7.19
C GLN A 140 -11.80 6.56 -7.17
N THR A 141 -12.94 6.03 -6.75
CA THR A 141 -13.18 4.58 -6.70
C THR A 141 -13.07 3.96 -8.08
N THR A 142 -13.61 4.61 -9.11
CA THR A 142 -13.51 4.16 -10.50
C THR A 142 -12.07 4.18 -11.02
N GLU A 143 -11.33 5.23 -10.71
CA GLU A 143 -9.92 5.36 -11.07
C GLU A 143 -9.07 4.26 -10.41
N TRP A 144 -9.30 3.98 -9.15
CA TRP A 144 -8.60 2.91 -8.43
C TRP A 144 -8.84 1.53 -9.07
N ILE A 145 -10.09 1.24 -9.46
CA ILE A 145 -10.41 -0.03 -10.13
C ILE A 145 -9.71 -0.10 -11.49
N THR A 146 -9.72 0.99 -12.24
CA THR A 146 -9.04 1.07 -13.55
C THR A 146 -7.53 0.87 -13.40
N GLU A 147 -6.92 1.52 -12.43
CA GLU A 147 -5.49 1.42 -12.15
C GLU A 147 -5.12 0.02 -11.64
N SER A 148 -5.98 -0.58 -10.80
CA SER A 148 -5.74 -1.92 -10.26
C SER A 148 -5.65 -2.99 -11.35
N LYS A 149 -6.34 -2.83 -12.46
CA LYS A 149 -6.23 -3.73 -13.62
C LYS A 149 -4.81 -3.77 -14.20
N LYS A 150 -4.10 -2.66 -14.13
CA LYS A 150 -2.70 -2.57 -14.57
C LYS A 150 -1.74 -3.19 -13.55
N LEU A 151 -2.07 -3.13 -12.27
CA LEU A 151 -1.20 -3.55 -11.18
C LEU A 151 -1.45 -5.00 -10.72
N ALA A 152 -2.58 -5.59 -11.08
CA ALA A 152 -3.01 -6.91 -10.60
C ALA A 152 -2.01 -8.04 -10.89
N ALA A 153 -1.31 -7.97 -12.02
CA ALA A 153 -0.32 -8.98 -12.41
C ALA A 153 0.89 -9.04 -11.45
N THR A 154 1.18 -7.95 -10.74
CA THR A 154 2.30 -7.84 -9.79
C THR A 154 1.85 -7.83 -8.33
N SER A 155 0.56 -8.10 -8.06
CA SER A 155 0.06 -8.26 -6.70
C SER A 155 0.63 -9.53 -6.05
N PRO A 156 0.96 -9.50 -4.75
CA PRO A 156 1.38 -10.69 -4.00
C PRO A 156 0.33 -11.81 -4.04
N GLU A 157 0.80 -13.03 -3.96
CA GLU A 157 -0.06 -14.21 -3.86
C GLU A 157 -0.91 -14.22 -2.58
#